data_b4aee63b0e7ddbd724b0d7b8525ba2c3
#
_entry.id   b4aee63b0e7ddbd724b0d7b8525ba2c3
#
_cell.length_a   1.000
_cell.length_b   1.000
_cell.length_c   1.000
_cell.angle_alpha   90.00
_cell.angle_beta   90.00
_cell.angle_gamma   90.00
#
_symmetry.space_group_name_H-M   'P 1'
#
loop_
_entity.id
_entity.type
_entity.pdbx_description
1 polymer ?
#
loop_
_entity_poly.entity_id
_entity_poly.type
_entity_poly.pdbx_seq_one_letter_code
_entity_poly.pdbx_strand_id
1 'polypeptide(L)'
;YPNSNYNAQVGGNGQALAKKICDKLAALGLNYRGTLIRNASYDKYPDGSAADYYGLIRRCKNNGIPGLIIEHAFLDNANDYYTYLSSDEKLKALGVADATAIAEYFGLTKGAKTVTLNYTQSRADGSLRLKWTGLDNVDYYEIYRNTVNDTNYPKIDEVSDATSYIDDTVKAGTKYYYLVRPVFNDGTAGEYSKPISGVALGKTNLTKIKAKSGKKITLTWKKVSKAEGYLIYRQDSSDSKFYQIGTVKSGSTLTYTDTVKSNNKTYTYKVQAYNTNNGRQGVGAYSSTKSAKTLAKAKITGITSSDEEVLKISWNKVSGAKGYIISRSTKKDSGYSEIDTVSGEKTTSYTDDTVKAGKTYYYKVEAYNVNSGTKGYGGASDAVAGKTAKRTKITSIVSTNEKTLTIKWNKITGAYGYRI
;
A
#
# COMPACT_ATOMS: atom_id res chain seq x y z
N TYR A 1 54.15 26.28 -19.22
CA TYR A 1 53.36 25.52 -20.17
C TYR A 1 54.24 25.00 -21.32
N PRO A 2 53.76 24.01 -22.13
CA PRO A 2 54.52 23.50 -23.24
C PRO A 2 54.77 24.56 -24.32
N ASN A 3 55.96 24.53 -24.97
CA ASN A 3 56.23 25.39 -26.11
C ASN A 3 55.37 24.96 -27.33
N SER A 4 55.42 25.73 -28.43
CA SER A 4 54.69 25.43 -29.67
C SER A 4 55.37 24.46 -30.61
N ASN A 5 56.61 24.00 -30.28
CA ASN A 5 57.35 23.02 -31.12
C ASN A 5 56.72 21.61 -31.09
N TYR A 6 56.97 20.79 -32.10
CA TYR A 6 56.52 19.40 -32.23
C TYR A 6 55.00 19.19 -32.25
N ASN A 7 54.26 19.67 -31.26
CA ASN A 7 52.82 19.58 -31.20
C ASN A 7 52.26 21.00 -30.80
N ALA A 8 52.00 21.80 -31.81
CA ALA A 8 51.54 23.19 -31.63
C ALA A 8 50.17 23.27 -30.93
N GLN A 9 49.27 22.28 -31.16
CA GLN A 9 47.97 22.29 -30.54
C GLN A 9 48.07 22.04 -29.02
N VAL A 10 48.92 21.12 -28.59
CA VAL A 10 49.16 20.84 -27.16
C VAL A 10 49.83 22.06 -26.54
N GLY A 11 50.74 22.77 -27.23
CA GLY A 11 51.33 23.99 -26.79
C GLY A 11 50.30 25.10 -26.59
N GLY A 12 49.44 25.32 -27.59
CA GLY A 12 48.31 26.27 -27.51
C GLY A 12 47.33 25.98 -26.41
N ASN A 13 46.94 24.72 -26.28
CA ASN A 13 46.05 24.26 -25.20
C ASN A 13 46.69 24.52 -23.82
N GLY A 14 47.97 24.21 -23.67
CA GLY A 14 48.72 24.47 -22.44
C GLY A 14 48.79 25.97 -22.10
N GLN A 15 48.99 26.85 -23.09
CA GLN A 15 48.97 28.27 -22.90
C GLN A 15 47.59 28.78 -22.45
N ALA A 16 46.52 28.33 -23.11
CA ALA A 16 45.15 28.72 -22.77
C ALA A 16 44.75 28.30 -21.36
N LEU A 17 45.09 27.04 -20.96
CA LEU A 17 44.86 26.58 -19.62
C LEU A 17 45.69 27.34 -18.58
N ALA A 18 47.00 27.57 -18.84
CA ALA A 18 47.86 28.32 -17.96
C ALA A 18 47.35 29.74 -17.74
N LYS A 19 46.87 30.38 -18.80
CA LYS A 19 46.27 31.73 -18.68
C LYS A 19 45.04 31.71 -17.76
N LYS A 20 44.12 30.78 -17.94
CA LYS A 20 42.93 30.69 -17.07
C LYS A 20 43.30 30.51 -15.59
N ILE A 21 44.30 29.68 -15.32
CA ILE A 21 44.79 29.45 -13.93
C ILE A 21 45.35 30.80 -13.39
N CYS A 22 46.20 31.44 -14.13
CA CYS A 22 46.78 32.72 -13.73
C CYS A 22 45.72 33.79 -13.48
N ASP A 23 44.69 33.88 -14.34
CA ASP A 23 43.58 34.81 -14.17
C ASP A 23 42.81 34.56 -12.85
N LYS A 24 42.58 33.30 -12.48
CA LYS A 24 41.93 32.95 -11.20
C LYS A 24 42.80 33.24 -9.99
N LEU A 25 44.08 32.95 -10.07
CA LEU A 25 45.04 33.28 -9.01
C LEU A 25 45.21 34.75 -8.80
N ALA A 26 45.26 35.56 -9.91
CA ALA A 26 45.29 37.02 -9.85
C ALA A 26 44.04 37.61 -9.17
N ALA A 27 42.85 36.96 -9.33
CA ALA A 27 41.64 37.37 -8.64
C ALA A 27 41.71 37.19 -7.11
N LEU A 28 42.61 36.33 -6.59
CA LEU A 28 42.93 36.21 -5.17
C LEU A 28 43.96 37.27 -4.69
N GLY A 29 44.45 38.10 -5.60
CA GLY A 29 45.45 39.14 -5.29
C GLY A 29 46.88 38.72 -5.55
N LEU A 30 47.18 37.54 -6.11
CA LEU A 30 48.53 37.15 -6.48
C LEU A 30 49.01 37.98 -7.66
N ASN A 31 50.28 38.33 -7.59
CA ASN A 31 50.93 39.14 -8.62
C ASN A 31 51.15 38.29 -9.88
N TYR A 32 50.51 38.65 -10.99
CA TYR A 32 50.57 37.91 -12.25
C TYR A 32 51.89 38.15 -12.97
N ARG A 33 52.80 37.19 -12.94
CA ARG A 33 54.12 37.21 -13.61
C ARG A 33 54.08 36.70 -15.06
N GLY A 34 52.94 36.27 -15.54
CA GLY A 34 52.76 35.78 -16.89
C GLY A 34 52.81 34.23 -17.00
N THR A 35 52.45 33.76 -18.18
CA THR A 35 52.60 32.38 -18.58
C THR A 35 53.89 32.19 -19.35
N LEU A 36 54.77 31.31 -18.89
CA LEU A 36 56.13 31.16 -19.41
C LEU A 36 56.33 29.79 -20.07
N ILE A 37 57.19 29.79 -21.12
CA ILE A 37 57.81 28.59 -21.70
C ILE A 37 59.28 28.61 -21.40
N ARG A 38 59.88 27.42 -21.24
CA ARG A 38 61.33 27.26 -21.11
C ARG A 38 61.79 26.10 -22.00
N ASN A 39 62.67 26.41 -22.94
CA ASN A 39 63.25 25.42 -23.83
C ASN A 39 64.52 24.82 -23.22
N ALA A 40 64.74 23.52 -23.45
CA ALA A 40 65.98 22.83 -23.11
C ALA A 40 67.08 23.25 -24.09
N SER A 41 68.32 23.37 -23.57
CA SER A 41 69.46 23.74 -24.39
C SER A 41 69.94 22.61 -25.31
N TYR A 42 69.82 21.34 -24.84
CA TYR A 42 70.35 20.18 -25.54
C TYR A 42 69.29 19.16 -25.95
N ASP A 43 68.18 19.06 -25.21
CA ASP A 43 67.14 18.09 -25.48
C ASP A 43 66.28 18.55 -26.69
N LYS A 44 65.95 17.55 -27.58
CA LYS A 44 65.15 17.75 -28.77
C LYS A 44 63.90 16.87 -28.73
N TYR A 45 62.88 17.35 -29.45
CA TYR A 45 61.71 16.54 -29.79
C TYR A 45 62.02 15.62 -30.98
N PRO A 46 61.16 14.62 -31.28
CA PRO A 46 61.38 13.68 -32.42
C PRO A 46 61.53 14.39 -33.77
N ASP A 47 61.00 15.60 -33.93
CA ASP A 47 61.12 16.40 -35.16
C ASP A 47 62.41 17.25 -35.21
N GLY A 48 63.27 17.12 -34.22
CA GLY A 48 64.54 17.84 -34.09
C GLY A 48 64.40 19.27 -33.49
N SER A 49 63.20 19.72 -33.21
CA SER A 49 62.96 21.03 -32.56
C SER A 49 63.36 21.01 -31.08
N ALA A 50 63.67 22.20 -30.52
CA ALA A 50 63.99 22.33 -29.08
C ALA A 50 62.87 21.80 -28.20
N ALA A 51 63.21 20.90 -27.29
CA ALA A 51 62.26 20.33 -26.35
C ALA A 51 61.99 21.32 -25.18
N ASP A 52 60.88 21.11 -24.46
CA ASP A 52 60.62 21.82 -23.21
C ASP A 52 61.61 21.43 -22.14
N TYR A 53 62.06 22.39 -21.34
CA TYR A 53 63.07 22.23 -20.32
C TYR A 53 62.70 21.19 -19.27
N TYR A 54 61.48 21.24 -18.76
CA TYR A 54 61.03 20.34 -17.73
C TYR A 54 60.60 18.97 -18.29
N GLY A 55 61.20 17.90 -17.82
CA GLY A 55 60.95 16.53 -18.26
C GLY A 55 59.49 16.09 -18.11
N LEU A 56 58.75 16.61 -17.11
CA LEU A 56 57.31 16.39 -16.95
C LEU A 56 56.53 16.97 -18.13
N ILE A 57 56.78 18.23 -18.49
CA ILE A 57 56.11 18.88 -19.60
C ILE A 57 56.37 18.17 -20.92
N ARG A 58 57.63 17.75 -21.18
CA ARG A 58 58.03 16.95 -22.36
C ARG A 58 57.25 15.65 -22.46
N ARG A 59 57.19 14.89 -21.34
CA ARG A 59 56.47 13.60 -21.30
C ARG A 59 54.98 13.77 -21.57
N CYS A 60 54.35 14.74 -20.93
CA CYS A 60 52.95 15.05 -21.16
C CYS A 60 52.73 15.42 -22.66
N LYS A 61 53.53 16.26 -23.23
CA LYS A 61 53.40 16.72 -24.62
C LYS A 61 53.60 15.60 -25.64
N ASN A 62 54.59 14.69 -25.40
CA ASN A 62 54.81 13.53 -26.23
C ASN A 62 53.57 12.55 -26.26
N ASN A 63 52.72 12.63 -25.22
CA ASN A 63 51.49 11.88 -25.13
C ASN A 63 50.23 12.73 -25.48
N GLY A 64 50.40 13.87 -26.08
CA GLY A 64 49.30 14.74 -26.50
C GLY A 64 48.59 15.47 -25.38
N ILE A 65 49.18 15.56 -24.20
CA ILE A 65 48.62 16.16 -23.01
C ILE A 65 49.30 17.48 -22.68
N PRO A 66 48.58 18.59 -22.40
CA PRO A 66 49.16 19.84 -21.96
C PRO A 66 49.64 19.76 -20.52
N GLY A 67 50.94 19.54 -20.31
CA GLY A 67 51.56 19.57 -18.98
C GLY A 67 51.83 20.99 -18.49
N LEU A 68 51.55 21.25 -17.22
CA LEU A 68 51.78 22.56 -16.60
C LEU A 68 52.56 22.42 -15.30
N ILE A 69 53.33 23.43 -14.95
CA ILE A 69 53.86 23.66 -13.61
C ILE A 69 53.33 25.00 -13.13
N ILE A 70 52.65 24.99 -11.98
CA ILE A 70 52.04 26.19 -11.38
C ILE A 70 52.91 26.60 -10.19
N GLU A 71 53.44 27.79 -10.21
CA GLU A 71 54.13 28.42 -9.10
C GLU A 71 53.26 29.52 -8.52
N HIS A 72 52.68 29.29 -7.32
CA HIS A 72 51.67 30.19 -6.73
C HIS A 72 52.33 31.38 -6.04
N ALA A 73 53.33 31.10 -5.23
CA ALA A 73 54.01 32.11 -4.38
C ALA A 73 55.35 31.58 -3.89
N PHE A 74 56.19 32.46 -3.37
CA PHE A 74 57.51 32.12 -2.87
C PHE A 74 57.55 32.03 -1.33
N LEU A 75 58.08 30.91 -0.78
CA LEU A 75 58.19 30.69 0.66
C LEU A 75 59.17 31.63 1.33
N ASP A 76 60.19 32.13 0.61
CA ASP A 76 61.18 33.08 1.06
C ASP A 76 60.75 34.54 0.98
N ASN A 77 59.58 34.79 0.38
CA ASN A 77 58.94 36.10 0.39
C ASN A 77 57.95 36.17 1.57
N ALA A 78 58.27 36.96 2.59
CA ALA A 78 57.43 37.08 3.77
C ALA A 78 55.96 37.52 3.44
N ASN A 79 55.79 38.44 2.47
CA ASN A 79 54.47 38.87 2.07
C ASN A 79 53.66 37.72 1.39
N ASP A 80 54.28 36.97 0.50
CA ASP A 80 53.66 35.81 -0.15
C ASP A 80 53.31 34.72 0.86
N TYR A 81 54.24 34.44 1.81
CA TYR A 81 54.00 33.47 2.85
C TYR A 81 52.81 33.84 3.72
N TYR A 82 52.82 35.03 4.32
CA TYR A 82 51.77 35.45 5.23
C TYR A 82 50.42 35.68 4.54
N THR A 83 50.42 36.08 3.28
CA THR A 83 49.21 36.36 2.54
C THR A 83 48.54 35.09 1.98
N TYR A 84 49.33 34.14 1.45
CA TYR A 84 48.82 33.06 0.64
C TYR A 84 49.16 31.65 1.12
N LEU A 85 50.20 31.44 1.95
CA LEU A 85 50.71 30.11 2.26
C LEU A 85 50.63 29.73 3.75
N SER A 86 50.32 30.66 4.64
CA SER A 86 50.47 30.51 6.10
C SER A 86 49.33 29.81 6.82
N SER A 87 48.28 29.38 6.12
CA SER A 87 47.18 28.60 6.69
C SER A 87 46.54 27.66 5.68
N ASP A 88 45.87 26.60 6.20
CA ASP A 88 45.13 25.65 5.36
C ASP A 88 44.02 26.33 4.52
N GLU A 89 43.36 27.35 5.09
CA GLU A 89 42.32 28.09 4.32
C GLU A 89 42.93 28.80 3.13
N LYS A 90 44.12 29.38 3.28
CA LYS A 90 44.82 30.09 2.21
C LYS A 90 45.32 29.13 1.14
N LEU A 91 45.91 28.03 1.54
CA LEU A 91 46.30 26.95 0.62
C LEU A 91 45.09 26.35 -0.11
N LYS A 92 43.99 26.17 0.60
CA LYS A 92 42.70 25.71 0.01
C LYS A 92 42.16 26.74 -1.03
N ALA A 93 42.30 28.01 -0.76
CA ALA A 93 41.87 29.07 -1.72
C ALA A 93 42.63 28.97 -3.03
N LEU A 94 43.95 28.77 -2.98
CA LEU A 94 44.81 28.56 -4.16
C LEU A 94 44.36 27.32 -4.95
N GLY A 95 44.18 26.18 -4.25
CA GLY A 95 43.76 24.94 -4.87
C GLY A 95 42.35 25.02 -5.48
N VAL A 96 41.43 25.78 -4.89
CA VAL A 96 40.11 26.03 -5.45
C VAL A 96 40.19 26.89 -6.72
N ALA A 97 41.10 27.88 -6.76
CA ALA A 97 41.31 28.70 -7.95
C ALA A 97 41.84 27.86 -9.12
N ASP A 98 42.83 27.00 -8.86
CA ASP A 98 43.37 26.08 -9.88
C ASP A 98 42.32 25.09 -10.38
N ALA A 99 41.61 24.43 -9.47
CA ALA A 99 40.54 23.47 -9.83
C ALA A 99 39.43 24.14 -10.64
N THR A 100 39.07 25.38 -10.27
CA THR A 100 38.04 26.16 -11.01
C THR A 100 38.50 26.49 -12.41
N ALA A 101 39.75 26.93 -12.58
CA ALA A 101 40.31 27.25 -13.90
C ALA A 101 40.36 25.98 -14.79
N ILE A 102 40.77 24.86 -14.25
CA ILE A 102 40.81 23.56 -14.95
C ILE A 102 39.39 23.13 -15.36
N ALA A 103 38.45 23.20 -14.44
CA ALA A 103 37.05 22.84 -14.72
C ALA A 103 36.45 23.71 -15.83
N GLU A 104 36.65 25.03 -15.75
CA GLU A 104 36.17 25.96 -16.79
C GLU A 104 36.86 25.73 -18.16
N TYR A 105 38.13 25.37 -18.15
CA TYR A 105 38.86 25.08 -19.39
C TYR A 105 38.32 23.84 -20.10
N PHE A 106 38.05 22.78 -19.36
CA PHE A 106 37.53 21.52 -19.91
C PHE A 106 36.01 21.50 -20.01
N GLY A 107 35.28 22.57 -19.71
CA GLY A 107 33.83 22.63 -19.73
C GLY A 107 33.19 21.68 -18.68
N LEU A 108 33.95 21.36 -17.64
CA LEU A 108 33.43 20.53 -16.56
C LEU A 108 32.42 21.32 -15.74
N THR A 109 31.20 20.83 -15.67
CA THR A 109 30.22 21.37 -14.74
C THR A 109 30.50 20.86 -13.35
N LYS A 110 30.41 21.73 -12.35
CA LYS A 110 30.40 21.28 -10.95
C LYS A 110 29.31 20.23 -10.83
N GLY A 111 29.61 19.05 -10.30
CA GLY A 111 28.64 17.98 -10.14
C GLY A 111 27.31 18.46 -9.56
N ALA A 112 26.22 17.82 -9.87
CA ALA A 112 24.88 18.25 -9.50
C ALA A 112 24.82 18.58 -8.01
N LYS A 113 24.63 19.87 -7.69
CA LYS A 113 24.49 20.35 -6.32
C LYS A 113 23.10 20.10 -5.72
N THR A 114 22.22 19.41 -6.45
CA THR A 114 20.86 19.12 -6.04
C THR A 114 20.57 17.62 -6.11
N VAL A 115 19.78 17.10 -5.18
CA VAL A 115 19.34 15.70 -5.17
C VAL A 115 18.11 15.50 -6.07
N THR A 116 17.99 14.29 -6.60
CA THR A 116 16.75 13.85 -7.27
C THR A 116 15.89 13.10 -6.28
N LEU A 117 14.68 13.61 -6.02
CA LEU A 117 13.67 12.91 -5.21
C LEU A 117 12.99 11.82 -6.04
N ASN A 118 13.04 10.59 -5.57
CA ASN A 118 12.55 9.43 -6.32
C ASN A 118 11.06 9.19 -6.07
N TYR A 119 10.66 9.10 -4.81
CA TYR A 119 9.27 8.85 -4.42
C TYR A 119 9.00 9.22 -2.96
N THR A 120 7.71 9.38 -2.65
CA THR A 120 7.19 9.27 -1.30
C THR A 120 6.37 7.98 -1.19
N GLN A 121 6.25 7.40 0.00
CA GLN A 121 5.51 6.15 0.22
C GLN A 121 4.76 6.19 1.55
N SER A 122 3.45 6.02 1.51
CA SER A 122 2.64 5.79 2.72
C SER A 122 3.00 4.45 3.35
N ARG A 123 3.14 4.42 4.68
CA ARG A 123 3.52 3.24 5.47
C ARG A 123 2.39 2.82 6.40
N ALA A 124 2.39 1.54 6.77
CA ALA A 124 1.37 0.96 7.63
C ALA A 124 1.36 1.52 9.06
N ASP A 125 2.45 2.15 9.49
CA ASP A 125 2.57 2.87 10.77
C ASP A 125 1.97 4.27 10.75
N GLY A 126 1.50 4.74 9.60
CA GLY A 126 0.91 6.06 9.41
C GLY A 126 1.89 7.13 8.97
N SER A 127 3.18 6.79 8.84
CA SER A 127 4.24 7.70 8.39
C SER A 127 4.31 7.82 6.86
N LEU A 128 5.09 8.81 6.39
CA LEU A 128 5.55 8.92 5.01
C LEU A 128 7.04 8.65 4.92
N ARG A 129 7.46 7.77 4.03
CA ARG A 129 8.84 7.62 3.63
C ARG A 129 9.12 8.52 2.43
N LEU A 130 10.19 9.31 2.52
CA LEU A 130 10.80 10.04 1.41
C LEU A 130 12.07 9.30 0.97
N LYS A 131 12.32 9.19 -0.34
CA LYS A 131 13.51 8.56 -0.91
C LYS A 131 14.11 9.43 -2.00
N TRP A 132 15.45 9.54 -2.02
CA TRP A 132 16.21 10.30 -3.02
C TRP A 132 17.46 9.56 -3.48
N THR A 133 18.08 10.06 -4.55
CA THR A 133 19.38 9.61 -5.04
C THR A 133 20.47 10.37 -4.29
N GLY A 134 21.39 9.63 -3.65
CA GLY A 134 22.53 10.21 -2.94
C GLY A 134 23.49 10.95 -3.86
N LEU A 135 24.24 11.86 -3.29
CA LEU A 135 25.36 12.57 -3.92
C LEU A 135 26.64 12.26 -3.15
N ASP A 136 27.79 12.36 -3.82
CA ASP A 136 29.09 12.18 -3.19
C ASP A 136 29.47 13.41 -2.35
N ASN A 137 30.31 13.20 -1.33
CA ASN A 137 30.86 14.23 -0.45
C ASN A 137 29.80 15.05 0.31
N VAL A 138 28.64 14.46 0.59
CA VAL A 138 27.60 15.08 1.41
C VAL A 138 27.80 14.67 2.86
N ASP A 139 27.81 15.64 3.76
CA ASP A 139 27.85 15.47 5.21
C ASP A 139 26.46 15.08 5.73
N TYR A 140 25.44 15.87 5.38
CA TYR A 140 24.05 15.60 5.72
C TYR A 140 23.07 16.19 4.70
N TYR A 141 21.81 15.74 4.78
CA TYR A 141 20.70 16.26 4.01
C TYR A 141 19.71 16.97 4.92
N GLU A 142 19.35 18.20 4.60
CA GLU A 142 18.28 18.93 5.25
C GLU A 142 16.94 18.57 4.61
N ILE A 143 15.94 18.29 5.44
CA ILE A 143 14.60 17.92 5.02
C ILE A 143 13.63 19.06 5.29
N TYR A 144 12.88 19.44 4.28
CA TYR A 144 11.92 20.52 4.32
C TYR A 144 10.53 20.02 3.94
N ARG A 145 9.50 20.55 4.58
CA ARG A 145 8.12 20.11 4.34
C ARG A 145 7.13 21.26 4.43
N ASN A 146 6.14 21.29 3.53
CA ASN A 146 4.96 22.14 3.65
C ASN A 146 3.69 21.39 3.20
N THR A 147 2.52 21.90 3.55
CA THR A 147 1.22 21.44 3.05
C THR A 147 0.79 22.17 1.78
N VAL A 148 1.45 23.26 1.46
CA VAL A 148 1.27 24.07 0.23
C VAL A 148 2.54 23.98 -0.61
N ASN A 149 2.39 23.91 -1.92
CA ASN A 149 3.52 23.93 -2.85
C ASN A 149 3.86 25.39 -3.24
N ASP A 150 4.50 26.09 -2.34
CA ASP A 150 4.95 27.47 -2.51
C ASP A 150 6.47 27.58 -2.31
N THR A 151 6.97 28.76 -1.97
CA THR A 151 8.40 29.02 -1.73
C THR A 151 8.80 28.90 -0.25
N ASN A 152 7.84 28.74 0.66
CA ASN A 152 8.10 28.73 2.11
C ASN A 152 8.02 27.32 2.68
N TYR A 153 9.14 26.61 2.65
CA TYR A 153 9.27 25.28 3.23
C TYR A 153 10.08 25.35 4.53
N PRO A 154 9.46 25.21 5.70
CA PRO A 154 10.22 25.08 6.93
C PRO A 154 11.04 23.78 6.93
N LYS A 155 12.27 23.89 7.43
CA LYS A 155 13.11 22.73 7.76
C LYS A 155 12.44 21.94 8.88
N ILE A 156 12.33 20.62 8.71
CA ILE A 156 11.73 19.73 9.71
C ILE A 156 12.76 18.82 10.34
N ASP A 157 13.85 18.50 9.62
CA ASP A 157 14.89 17.58 10.12
C ASP A 157 16.16 17.66 9.29
N GLU A 158 17.20 16.93 9.72
CA GLU A 158 18.42 16.65 8.98
C GLU A 158 18.85 15.20 9.19
N VAL A 159 19.49 14.59 8.18
CA VAL A 159 19.95 13.20 8.23
C VAL A 159 21.31 13.04 7.57
N SER A 160 22.23 12.37 8.26
CA SER A 160 23.55 11.99 7.75
C SER A 160 23.56 10.56 7.24
N ASP A 161 24.45 10.22 6.33
CA ASP A 161 24.65 8.87 5.77
C ASP A 161 23.39 8.17 5.27
N ALA A 162 22.39 8.94 4.85
CA ALA A 162 21.09 8.43 4.46
C ALA A 162 20.63 8.94 3.10
N THR A 163 19.84 8.12 2.40
CA THR A 163 19.15 8.50 1.17
C THR A 163 17.64 8.33 1.30
N SER A 164 17.15 8.27 2.53
CA SER A 164 15.71 8.22 2.84
C SER A 164 15.41 8.81 4.20
N TYR A 165 14.24 9.37 4.34
CA TYR A 165 13.71 9.93 5.57
C TYR A 165 12.32 9.37 5.86
N ILE A 166 11.99 9.15 7.12
CA ILE A 166 10.64 8.72 7.55
C ILE A 166 10.04 9.86 8.37
N ASP A 167 9.01 10.47 7.82
CA ASP A 167 8.24 11.50 8.50
C ASP A 167 7.05 10.84 9.22
N ASP A 168 7.15 10.68 10.52
CA ASP A 168 6.12 10.12 11.41
C ASP A 168 5.20 11.19 12.02
N THR A 169 5.46 12.47 11.74
CA THR A 169 4.68 13.59 12.23
C THR A 169 3.53 13.99 11.31
N VAL A 170 3.35 13.28 10.19
CA VAL A 170 2.30 13.56 9.19
C VAL A 170 0.91 13.18 9.67
N LYS A 171 -0.09 13.95 9.24
CA LYS A 171 -1.50 13.63 9.48
C LYS A 171 -2.06 12.86 8.29
N ALA A 172 -2.69 11.72 8.57
CA ALA A 172 -3.31 10.89 7.55
C ALA A 172 -4.34 11.66 6.70
N GLY A 173 -4.29 11.46 5.37
CA GLY A 173 -5.16 12.12 4.42
C GLY A 173 -4.74 13.54 4.03
N THR A 174 -3.73 14.11 4.68
CA THR A 174 -3.15 15.41 4.33
C THR A 174 -2.06 15.23 3.28
N LYS A 175 -2.06 16.08 2.26
CA LYS A 175 -1.00 16.12 1.24
C LYS A 175 0.15 16.98 1.75
N TYR A 176 1.35 16.44 1.69
CA TYR A 176 2.59 17.16 2.02
C TYR A 176 3.48 17.24 0.78
N TYR A 177 4.26 18.30 0.73
CA TYR A 177 5.31 18.54 -0.26
C TYR A 177 6.65 18.59 0.45
N TYR A 178 7.66 17.99 -0.15
CA TYR A 178 9.01 17.87 0.42
C TYR A 178 10.05 18.43 -0.52
N LEU A 179 11.06 19.06 0.07
CA LEU A 179 12.33 19.37 -0.56
C LEU A 179 13.46 18.75 0.25
N VAL A 180 14.54 18.41 -0.42
CA VAL A 180 15.78 17.97 0.22
C VAL A 180 16.92 18.85 -0.30
N ARG A 181 17.80 19.28 0.60
CA ARG A 181 18.97 20.09 0.32
C ARG A 181 20.21 19.38 0.84
N PRO A 182 21.23 19.07 0.02
CA PRO A 182 22.47 18.51 0.51
C PRO A 182 23.35 19.59 1.16
N VAL A 183 24.04 19.25 2.22
CA VAL A 183 25.14 20.03 2.79
C VAL A 183 26.41 19.19 2.63
N PHE A 184 27.41 19.74 1.95
CA PHE A 184 28.62 19.02 1.62
C PHE A 184 29.65 19.05 2.76
N ASN A 185 30.64 18.14 2.74
CA ASN A 185 31.71 18.04 3.76
C ASN A 185 32.54 19.30 3.90
N ASP A 186 32.51 20.19 2.91
CA ASP A 186 33.19 21.49 2.96
C ASP A 186 32.32 22.60 3.61
N GLY A 187 31.15 22.23 4.17
CA GLY A 187 30.19 23.13 4.78
C GLY A 187 29.33 23.91 3.78
N THR A 188 29.51 23.71 2.46
CA THR A 188 28.68 24.39 1.47
C THR A 188 27.33 23.71 1.34
N ALA A 189 26.25 24.50 1.31
CA ALA A 189 24.93 24.00 1.02
C ALA A 189 24.69 23.93 -0.50
N GLY A 190 24.13 22.82 -0.95
CA GLY A 190 23.69 22.66 -2.34
C GLY A 190 22.36 23.37 -2.61
N GLU A 191 21.82 23.15 -3.79
CA GLU A 191 20.52 23.66 -4.18
C GLU A 191 19.38 22.78 -3.66
N TYR A 192 18.22 23.36 -3.46
CA TYR A 192 17.00 22.61 -3.15
C TYR A 192 16.61 21.68 -4.29
N SER A 193 16.17 20.48 -3.96
CA SER A 193 15.56 19.59 -4.95
C SER A 193 14.29 20.20 -5.54
N LYS A 194 13.82 19.65 -6.67
CA LYS A 194 12.43 19.87 -7.09
C LYS A 194 11.48 19.28 -6.05
N PRO A 195 10.31 19.91 -5.80
CA PRO A 195 9.36 19.40 -4.80
C PRO A 195 8.74 18.08 -5.23
N ILE A 196 8.59 17.15 -4.27
CA ILE A 196 7.82 15.92 -4.43
C ILE A 196 6.71 15.87 -3.39
N SER A 197 5.57 15.29 -3.74
CA SER A 197 4.45 15.25 -2.81
C SER A 197 4.03 13.83 -2.44
N GLY A 198 3.42 13.70 -1.25
CA GLY A 198 2.86 12.44 -0.79
C GLY A 198 1.72 12.61 0.20
N VAL A 199 0.97 11.53 0.36
CA VAL A 199 -0.12 11.44 1.33
C VAL A 199 0.04 10.16 2.13
N ALA A 200 0.09 10.27 3.45
CA ALA A 200 -0.02 9.12 4.34
C ALA A 200 -1.47 8.66 4.46
N LEU A 201 -1.71 7.36 4.40
CA LEU A 201 -3.05 6.78 4.54
C LEU A 201 -3.34 6.45 6.00
N GLY A 202 -4.59 6.73 6.40
CA GLY A 202 -5.09 6.34 7.71
C GLY A 202 -5.38 4.84 7.83
N LYS A 203 -5.68 4.42 9.06
CA LYS A 203 -6.12 3.05 9.38
C LYS A 203 -7.46 2.75 8.71
N THR A 204 -7.55 1.59 8.09
CA THR A 204 -8.83 1.10 7.56
C THR A 204 -9.74 0.64 8.71
N ASN A 205 -11.04 0.88 8.60
CA ASN A 205 -12.03 0.45 9.59
C ASN A 205 -13.01 -0.56 8.96
N LEU A 206 -12.79 -1.85 9.19
CA LEU A 206 -13.70 -2.93 8.80
C LEU A 206 -14.91 -2.94 9.74
N THR A 207 -16.04 -2.38 9.29
CA THR A 207 -17.22 -2.14 10.11
C THR A 207 -18.12 -3.36 10.22
N LYS A 208 -18.30 -4.10 9.12
CA LYS A 208 -19.27 -5.20 9.03
C LYS A 208 -18.71 -6.40 8.29
N ILE A 209 -19.08 -7.58 8.76
CA ILE A 209 -18.88 -8.84 8.07
C ILE A 209 -20.20 -9.62 8.08
N LYS A 210 -20.64 -10.12 6.92
CA LYS A 210 -21.90 -10.85 6.79
C LYS A 210 -21.70 -12.11 5.96
N ALA A 211 -21.96 -13.26 6.58
CA ALA A 211 -22.08 -14.53 5.85
C ALA A 211 -23.42 -14.56 5.10
N LYS A 212 -23.38 -15.08 3.88
CA LYS A 212 -24.54 -15.28 3.01
C LYS A 212 -24.56 -16.74 2.50
N SER A 213 -25.67 -17.13 1.92
CA SER A 213 -25.80 -18.41 1.21
C SER A 213 -24.75 -18.59 0.12
N GLY A 214 -24.48 -19.83 -0.30
CA GLY A 214 -23.50 -20.10 -1.36
C GLY A 214 -22.05 -19.89 -0.93
N LYS A 215 -21.74 -20.07 0.36
CA LYS A 215 -20.38 -19.92 0.92
C LYS A 215 -19.80 -18.52 0.74
N LYS A 216 -20.62 -17.48 0.69
CA LYS A 216 -20.20 -16.08 0.48
C LYS A 216 -20.08 -15.34 1.80
N ILE A 217 -19.00 -14.55 1.92
CA ILE A 217 -18.78 -13.63 3.04
C ILE A 217 -18.56 -12.22 2.46
N THR A 218 -19.45 -11.29 2.84
CA THR A 218 -19.34 -9.89 2.41
C THR A 218 -18.74 -9.06 3.52
N LEU A 219 -17.70 -8.32 3.19
CA LEU A 219 -17.00 -7.35 4.03
C LEU A 219 -17.51 -5.95 3.69
N THR A 220 -17.57 -5.06 4.69
CA THR A 220 -17.88 -3.63 4.49
C THR A 220 -16.97 -2.82 5.41
N TRP A 221 -16.39 -1.75 4.89
CA TRP A 221 -15.49 -0.87 5.63
C TRP A 221 -15.79 0.60 5.40
N LYS A 222 -15.18 1.48 6.21
CA LYS A 222 -15.28 2.93 6.01
C LYS A 222 -14.25 3.39 4.98
N LYS A 223 -14.61 4.43 4.21
CA LYS A 223 -13.70 5.08 3.27
C LYS A 223 -12.48 5.65 4.00
N VAL A 224 -11.30 5.40 3.44
CA VAL A 224 -10.05 6.05 3.85
C VAL A 224 -9.76 7.20 2.91
N SER A 225 -9.52 8.39 3.46
CA SER A 225 -9.23 9.58 2.65
C SER A 225 -8.00 9.36 1.77
N LYS A 226 -8.10 9.75 0.49
CA LYS A 226 -7.03 9.61 -0.51
C LYS A 226 -6.58 8.17 -0.82
N ALA A 227 -7.31 7.16 -0.39
CA ALA A 227 -7.09 5.79 -0.86
C ALA A 227 -7.52 5.64 -2.32
N GLU A 228 -6.69 4.96 -3.12
CA GLU A 228 -7.00 4.56 -4.50
C GLU A 228 -7.73 3.23 -4.54
N GLY A 229 -7.54 2.41 -3.49
CA GLY A 229 -8.19 1.12 -3.38
C GLY A 229 -7.87 0.41 -2.06
N TYR A 230 -8.22 -0.88 -2.01
CA TYR A 230 -8.09 -1.69 -0.81
C TYR A 230 -7.55 -3.08 -1.13
N LEU A 231 -6.68 -3.57 -0.26
CA LEU A 231 -6.14 -4.92 -0.25
C LEU A 231 -6.92 -5.75 0.79
N ILE A 232 -7.39 -6.92 0.39
CA ILE A 232 -8.22 -7.79 1.21
C ILE A 232 -7.41 -8.99 1.62
N TYR A 233 -7.35 -9.26 2.91
CA TYR A 233 -6.62 -10.38 3.49
C TYR A 233 -7.54 -11.31 4.24
N ARG A 234 -7.29 -12.61 4.10
CA ARG A 234 -8.00 -13.69 4.80
C ARG A 234 -7.03 -14.64 5.49
N GLN A 235 -7.43 -15.10 6.65
CA GLN A 235 -6.84 -16.20 7.39
C GLN A 235 -7.89 -17.28 7.55
N ASP A 236 -7.60 -18.50 7.14
CA ASP A 236 -8.45 -19.68 7.37
C ASP A 236 -8.19 -20.20 8.80
N SER A 237 -9.19 -20.83 9.43
CA SER A 237 -9.07 -21.30 10.83
C SER A 237 -7.98 -22.34 11.08
N SER A 238 -7.45 -22.95 10.03
CA SER A 238 -6.35 -23.93 10.07
C SER A 238 -4.99 -23.28 9.84
N ASP A 239 -4.92 -21.96 9.64
CA ASP A 239 -3.71 -21.26 9.30
C ASP A 239 -3.38 -20.16 10.33
N SER A 240 -2.09 -19.90 10.56
CA SER A 240 -1.62 -18.80 11.41
C SER A 240 -1.40 -17.49 10.65
N LYS A 241 -1.42 -17.53 9.31
CA LYS A 241 -1.06 -16.39 8.45
C LYS A 241 -2.26 -15.82 7.69
N PHE A 242 -2.19 -14.51 7.41
CA PHE A 242 -3.10 -13.83 6.51
C PHE A 242 -2.53 -13.82 5.09
N TYR A 243 -3.33 -14.24 4.14
CA TYR A 243 -3.01 -14.17 2.71
C TYR A 243 -3.87 -13.11 2.03
N GLN A 244 -3.27 -12.36 1.11
CA GLN A 244 -4.03 -11.45 0.26
C GLN A 244 -4.88 -12.27 -0.72
N ILE A 245 -6.20 -12.07 -0.67
CA ILE A 245 -7.17 -12.79 -1.50
C ILE A 245 -7.81 -11.92 -2.57
N GLY A 246 -7.61 -10.61 -2.51
CA GLY A 246 -8.19 -9.70 -3.49
C GLY A 246 -7.69 -8.27 -3.38
N THR A 247 -7.95 -7.51 -4.45
CA THR A 247 -7.69 -6.08 -4.53
C THR A 247 -8.93 -5.39 -5.07
N VAL A 248 -9.39 -4.37 -4.37
CA VAL A 248 -10.45 -3.46 -4.82
C VAL A 248 -9.78 -2.22 -5.39
N LYS A 249 -9.80 -2.07 -6.73
CA LYS A 249 -9.14 -0.97 -7.46
C LYS A 249 -9.99 0.32 -7.50
N SER A 250 -10.61 0.67 -6.38
CA SER A 250 -11.42 1.89 -6.26
C SER A 250 -11.49 2.32 -4.81
N GLY A 251 -11.11 3.56 -4.53
CA GLY A 251 -11.22 4.15 -3.19
C GLY A 251 -12.66 4.43 -2.73
N SER A 252 -13.62 4.37 -3.64
CA SER A 252 -15.06 4.57 -3.35
C SER A 252 -15.84 3.26 -3.19
N THR A 253 -15.29 2.13 -3.64
CA THR A 253 -15.90 0.81 -3.41
C THR A 253 -15.52 0.31 -2.02
N LEU A 254 -16.50 0.18 -1.14
CA LEU A 254 -16.32 -0.08 0.30
C LEU A 254 -16.81 -1.46 0.71
N THR A 255 -16.95 -2.37 -0.24
CA THR A 255 -17.39 -3.74 -0.03
C THR A 255 -16.59 -4.73 -0.87
N TYR A 256 -16.45 -5.95 -0.33
CA TYR A 256 -15.86 -7.08 -1.06
C TYR A 256 -16.59 -8.35 -0.66
N THR A 257 -16.85 -9.24 -1.61
CA THR A 257 -17.48 -10.54 -1.34
C THR A 257 -16.49 -11.65 -1.69
N ASP A 258 -16.11 -12.39 -0.67
CA ASP A 258 -15.29 -13.59 -0.80
C ASP A 258 -16.18 -14.82 -0.92
N THR A 259 -15.76 -15.81 -1.71
CA THR A 259 -16.36 -17.14 -1.80
C THR A 259 -15.42 -18.16 -1.17
N VAL A 260 -15.79 -18.66 0.01
CA VAL A 260 -14.96 -19.58 0.79
C VAL A 260 -15.16 -21.04 0.38
N LYS A 261 -14.15 -21.87 0.65
CA LYS A 261 -14.16 -23.29 0.24
C LYS A 261 -15.17 -24.14 1.02
N SER A 262 -15.34 -23.90 2.32
CA SER A 262 -16.10 -24.78 3.21
C SER A 262 -17.04 -23.98 4.10
N ASN A 263 -18.22 -24.56 4.36
CA ASN A 263 -19.11 -24.09 5.41
C ASN A 263 -18.59 -24.54 6.80
N ASN A 264 -19.06 -23.87 7.84
CA ASN A 264 -18.76 -24.13 9.25
C ASN A 264 -17.27 -24.01 9.63
N LYS A 265 -16.43 -23.43 8.78
CA LYS A 265 -15.07 -23.00 9.13
C LYS A 265 -15.04 -21.50 9.42
N THR A 266 -14.19 -21.09 10.36
CA THR A 266 -13.99 -19.67 10.65
C THR A 266 -13.00 -19.08 9.64
N TYR A 267 -13.38 -17.97 9.05
CA TYR A 267 -12.55 -17.15 8.18
C TYR A 267 -12.41 -15.79 8.81
N THR A 268 -11.18 -15.37 9.04
CA THR A 268 -10.84 -14.08 9.64
C THR A 268 -10.29 -13.16 8.59
N TYR A 269 -10.73 -11.90 8.60
CA TYR A 269 -10.39 -10.91 7.57
C TYR A 269 -9.82 -9.65 8.18
N LYS A 270 -8.94 -9.01 7.44
CA LYS A 270 -8.52 -7.62 7.61
C LYS A 270 -8.41 -6.94 6.25
N VAL A 271 -8.55 -5.63 6.24
CA VAL A 271 -8.53 -4.79 5.03
C VAL A 271 -7.49 -3.70 5.22
N GLN A 272 -6.78 -3.34 4.17
CA GLN A 272 -5.74 -2.32 4.16
C GLN A 272 -5.95 -1.38 2.97
N ALA A 273 -6.00 -0.08 3.19
CA ALA A 273 -6.04 0.91 2.10
C ALA A 273 -4.66 1.03 1.43
N TYR A 274 -4.65 1.31 0.13
CA TYR A 274 -3.42 1.65 -0.60
C TYR A 274 -3.61 2.92 -1.45
N ASN A 275 -2.51 3.59 -1.73
CA ASN A 275 -2.37 4.66 -2.73
C ASN A 275 -1.05 4.52 -3.46
N THR A 276 -0.85 5.34 -4.49
CA THR A 276 0.40 5.43 -5.24
C THR A 276 0.90 6.87 -5.18
N ASN A 277 2.07 7.07 -4.60
CA ASN A 277 2.75 8.35 -4.58
C ASN A 277 3.98 8.27 -5.50
N ASN A 278 4.01 9.08 -6.56
CA ASN A 278 5.15 9.15 -7.49
C ASN A 278 5.58 7.76 -8.01
N GLY A 279 4.62 6.95 -8.47
CA GLY A 279 4.86 5.61 -9.00
C GLY A 279 5.12 4.52 -7.95
N ARG A 280 5.20 4.86 -6.65
CA ARG A 280 5.43 3.89 -5.57
C ARG A 280 4.16 3.63 -4.78
N GLN A 281 3.71 2.37 -4.77
CA GLN A 281 2.57 1.96 -3.94
C GLN A 281 2.94 2.05 -2.46
N GLY A 282 2.09 2.74 -1.71
CA GLY A 282 2.10 2.82 -0.25
C GLY A 282 0.82 2.22 0.34
N VAL A 283 0.82 1.99 1.64
CA VAL A 283 -0.31 1.39 2.34
C VAL A 283 -0.60 2.14 3.65
N GLY A 284 -1.86 2.11 4.08
CA GLY A 284 -2.24 2.54 5.43
C GLY A 284 -2.17 1.39 6.44
N ALA A 285 -2.56 1.64 7.68
CA ALA A 285 -2.66 0.59 8.69
C ALA A 285 -3.79 -0.39 8.38
N TYR A 286 -3.58 -1.65 8.76
CA TYR A 286 -4.62 -2.68 8.69
C TYR A 286 -5.82 -2.32 9.56
N SER A 287 -7.00 -2.73 9.12
CA SER A 287 -8.17 -2.75 9.99
C SER A 287 -7.97 -3.72 11.17
N SER A 288 -8.77 -3.56 12.21
CA SER A 288 -9.02 -4.64 13.17
C SER A 288 -9.63 -5.84 12.42
N THR A 289 -9.39 -7.03 12.94
CA THR A 289 -9.91 -8.26 12.33
C THR A 289 -11.38 -8.47 12.65
N LYS A 290 -12.11 -9.11 11.73
CA LYS A 290 -13.44 -9.65 11.98
C LYS A 290 -13.52 -11.06 11.39
N SER A 291 -14.29 -11.94 12.07
CA SER A 291 -14.42 -13.33 11.66
C SER A 291 -15.86 -13.68 11.33
N ALA A 292 -16.03 -14.60 10.39
CA ALA A 292 -17.33 -15.16 10.03
C ALA A 292 -17.24 -16.63 9.69
N LYS A 293 -18.37 -17.33 9.88
CA LYS A 293 -18.63 -18.68 9.38
C LYS A 293 -19.80 -18.64 8.42
N THR A 294 -19.71 -19.33 7.29
CA THR A 294 -20.87 -19.61 6.45
C THR A 294 -21.60 -20.86 6.95
N LEU A 295 -22.90 -20.92 6.71
CA LEU A 295 -23.74 -22.06 7.04
C LEU A 295 -24.16 -22.81 5.78
N ALA A 296 -24.39 -24.13 5.92
CA ALA A 296 -25.06 -24.91 4.90
C ALA A 296 -26.55 -24.51 4.83
N LYS A 297 -27.17 -24.75 3.67
CA LYS A 297 -28.62 -24.64 3.49
C LYS A 297 -29.32 -25.70 4.34
N ALA A 298 -30.34 -25.32 5.10
CA ALA A 298 -31.18 -26.28 5.78
C ALA A 298 -31.99 -27.11 4.76
N LYS A 299 -32.37 -28.35 5.12
CA LYS A 299 -33.22 -29.18 4.31
C LYS A 299 -34.39 -29.66 5.18
N ILE A 300 -35.62 -29.34 4.80
CA ILE A 300 -36.80 -29.88 5.43
C ILE A 300 -36.86 -31.40 5.13
N THR A 301 -36.94 -32.23 6.15
CA THR A 301 -36.96 -33.69 6.04
C THR A 301 -38.36 -34.26 6.06
N GLY A 302 -39.33 -33.52 6.59
CA GLY A 302 -40.73 -33.90 6.58
C GLY A 302 -41.63 -32.81 7.18
N ILE A 303 -42.90 -32.90 6.80
CA ILE A 303 -43.98 -32.17 7.43
C ILE A 303 -45.10 -33.13 7.69
N THR A 304 -45.53 -33.21 8.93
CA THR A 304 -46.60 -34.12 9.37
C THR A 304 -47.72 -33.34 10.02
N SER A 305 -48.96 -33.77 9.79
CA SER A 305 -50.15 -33.25 10.49
C SER A 305 -50.45 -34.21 11.64
N SER A 306 -50.41 -33.72 12.86
CA SER A 306 -50.82 -34.46 14.06
C SER A 306 -52.26 -34.18 14.43
N ASP A 307 -52.82 -33.05 13.96
CA ASP A 307 -54.20 -32.64 14.16
C ASP A 307 -54.66 -31.80 12.98
N GLU A 308 -55.95 -31.47 12.92
CA GLU A 308 -56.57 -30.73 11.82
C GLU A 308 -56.04 -29.27 11.67
N GLU A 309 -55.53 -28.68 12.74
CA GLU A 309 -54.97 -27.30 12.76
C GLU A 309 -53.50 -27.29 13.20
N VAL A 310 -52.78 -28.41 13.06
CA VAL A 310 -51.39 -28.55 13.49
C VAL A 310 -50.53 -29.15 12.40
N LEU A 311 -49.43 -28.49 12.06
CA LEU A 311 -48.36 -29.02 11.22
C LEU A 311 -47.04 -29.02 11.96
N LYS A 312 -46.36 -30.17 12.05
CA LYS A 312 -44.99 -30.28 12.54
C LYS A 312 -44.03 -30.34 11.38
N ILE A 313 -43.15 -29.34 11.33
CA ILE A 313 -42.09 -29.22 10.34
C ILE A 313 -40.79 -29.76 10.95
N SER A 314 -40.09 -30.67 10.27
CA SER A 314 -38.81 -31.21 10.69
C SER A 314 -37.74 -30.97 9.65
N TRP A 315 -36.51 -30.72 10.08
CA TRP A 315 -35.38 -30.46 9.20
C TRP A 315 -34.07 -31.07 9.73
N ASN A 316 -33.07 -31.13 8.86
CA ASN A 316 -31.73 -31.59 9.27
C ASN A 316 -30.99 -30.53 10.11
N LYS A 317 -30.22 -30.99 11.09
CA LYS A 317 -29.29 -30.12 11.82
C LYS A 317 -28.30 -29.46 10.87
N VAL A 318 -28.08 -28.15 11.06
CA VAL A 318 -27.04 -27.38 10.35
C VAL A 318 -25.93 -27.03 11.31
N SER A 319 -24.74 -27.60 11.08
CA SER A 319 -23.59 -27.41 11.96
C SER A 319 -23.16 -25.94 12.02
N GLY A 320 -22.99 -25.41 13.24
CA GLY A 320 -22.63 -24.01 13.51
C GLY A 320 -23.80 -23.04 13.53
N ALA A 321 -25.04 -23.48 13.35
CA ALA A 321 -26.22 -22.67 13.51
C ALA A 321 -26.43 -22.21 14.95
N LYS A 322 -26.85 -20.96 15.15
CA LYS A 322 -27.39 -20.47 16.43
C LYS A 322 -28.87 -20.75 16.58
N GLY A 323 -29.54 -21.03 15.46
CA GLY A 323 -30.96 -21.33 15.39
C GLY A 323 -31.46 -21.29 13.95
N TYR A 324 -32.79 -21.32 13.80
CA TYR A 324 -33.47 -21.42 12.53
C TYR A 324 -34.64 -20.44 12.47
N ILE A 325 -34.84 -19.87 11.30
CA ILE A 325 -35.98 -19.03 10.95
C ILE A 325 -36.94 -19.88 10.16
N ILE A 326 -38.21 -19.95 10.59
CA ILE A 326 -39.27 -20.65 9.91
C ILE A 326 -40.15 -19.63 9.17
N SER A 327 -40.35 -19.85 7.88
CA SER A 327 -41.22 -19.04 7.06
C SER A 327 -42.30 -19.88 6.42
N ARG A 328 -43.49 -19.28 6.30
CA ARG A 328 -44.70 -19.92 5.73
C ARG A 328 -45.31 -19.10 4.64
N SER A 329 -45.87 -19.74 3.65
CA SER A 329 -46.71 -19.15 2.60
C SER A 329 -47.89 -20.07 2.26
N THR A 330 -48.92 -19.50 1.66
CA THR A 330 -50.02 -20.23 0.98
C THR A 330 -49.72 -20.49 -0.49
N LYS A 331 -48.61 -19.87 -1.03
CA LYS A 331 -48.14 -20.05 -2.40
C LYS A 331 -46.76 -20.69 -2.39
N LYS A 332 -46.48 -21.63 -3.29
CA LYS A 332 -45.22 -22.36 -3.34
C LYS A 332 -44.02 -21.48 -3.57
N ASP A 333 -44.11 -20.53 -4.48
CA ASP A 333 -42.95 -19.82 -5.01
C ASP A 333 -42.83 -18.37 -4.51
N SER A 334 -43.83 -17.87 -3.74
CA SER A 334 -43.86 -16.47 -3.29
C SER A 334 -44.63 -16.30 -1.97
N GLY A 335 -44.59 -15.07 -1.42
CA GLY A 335 -45.37 -14.65 -0.27
C GLY A 335 -44.99 -15.27 1.07
N TYR A 336 -43.71 -15.67 1.22
CA TYR A 336 -43.22 -16.19 2.50
C TYR A 336 -43.04 -15.08 3.52
N SER A 337 -43.64 -15.29 4.69
CA SER A 337 -43.42 -14.47 5.89
C SER A 337 -42.80 -15.35 6.99
N GLU A 338 -41.89 -14.74 7.76
CA GLU A 338 -41.37 -15.37 9.00
C GLU A 338 -42.53 -15.54 9.97
N ILE A 339 -42.68 -16.77 10.49
CA ILE A 339 -43.70 -17.10 11.48
C ILE A 339 -43.06 -17.35 12.85
N ASP A 340 -41.80 -17.80 12.87
CA ASP A 340 -41.07 -17.98 14.14
C ASP A 340 -39.56 -18.06 13.90
N THR A 341 -38.79 -17.84 14.98
CA THR A 341 -37.34 -18.06 15.08
C THR A 341 -37.04 -18.95 16.28
N VAL A 342 -36.54 -20.13 16.05
CA VAL A 342 -36.13 -21.06 17.12
C VAL A 342 -34.63 -21.02 17.35
N SER A 343 -34.24 -21.11 18.63
CA SER A 343 -32.83 -21.09 19.04
C SER A 343 -32.27 -22.49 19.22
N GLY A 344 -30.98 -22.66 19.01
CA GLY A 344 -30.22 -23.88 19.22
C GLY A 344 -29.93 -24.66 17.93
N GLU A 345 -28.68 -25.10 17.80
CA GLU A 345 -28.21 -25.93 16.66
C GLU A 345 -28.97 -27.25 16.55
N LYS A 346 -29.33 -27.84 17.74
CA LYS A 346 -29.99 -29.14 17.84
C LYS A 346 -31.52 -29.07 17.70
N THR A 347 -32.10 -27.86 17.66
CA THR A 347 -33.53 -27.68 17.43
C THR A 347 -33.83 -27.94 15.96
N THR A 348 -34.46 -29.06 15.66
CA THR A 348 -34.69 -29.55 14.28
C THR A 348 -36.16 -29.80 13.97
N SER A 349 -37.05 -29.23 14.77
CA SER A 349 -38.48 -29.22 14.48
C SER A 349 -39.18 -27.98 15.03
N TYR A 350 -40.31 -27.67 14.45
CA TYR A 350 -41.22 -26.60 14.85
C TYR A 350 -42.66 -27.08 14.65
N THR A 351 -43.53 -26.70 15.55
CA THR A 351 -44.96 -27.00 15.46
C THR A 351 -45.69 -25.71 15.16
N ASP A 352 -46.41 -25.68 14.03
CA ASP A 352 -47.28 -24.58 13.61
C ASP A 352 -48.72 -24.98 13.94
N ASP A 353 -49.27 -24.37 14.97
CA ASP A 353 -50.65 -24.52 15.45
C ASP A 353 -51.58 -23.37 15.01
N THR A 354 -51.09 -22.53 14.10
CA THR A 354 -51.83 -21.37 13.56
C THR A 354 -52.41 -21.64 12.17
N VAL A 355 -52.34 -22.89 11.69
CA VAL A 355 -52.82 -23.30 10.40
C VAL A 355 -54.33 -23.68 10.46
N LYS A 356 -55.01 -23.64 9.32
CA LYS A 356 -56.44 -23.98 9.22
C LYS A 356 -56.64 -25.34 8.61
N ALA A 357 -57.67 -26.07 9.10
CA ALA A 357 -58.06 -27.42 8.66
C ALA A 357 -58.21 -27.54 7.14
N GLY A 358 -57.61 -28.58 6.56
CA GLY A 358 -57.72 -28.89 5.12
C GLY A 358 -57.01 -27.97 4.18
N LYS A 359 -56.24 -26.99 4.67
CA LYS A 359 -55.44 -26.06 3.89
C LYS A 359 -54.06 -26.56 3.62
N THR A 360 -53.45 -26.17 2.49
CA THR A 360 -52.06 -26.43 2.15
C THR A 360 -51.23 -25.20 2.44
N TYR A 361 -50.12 -25.40 3.13
CA TYR A 361 -49.14 -24.37 3.40
C TYR A 361 -47.76 -24.84 2.91
N TYR A 362 -46.90 -23.90 2.54
CA TYR A 362 -45.53 -24.14 2.11
C TYR A 362 -44.58 -23.52 3.13
N TYR A 363 -43.59 -24.31 3.53
CA TYR A 363 -42.63 -23.91 4.54
C TYR A 363 -41.22 -23.81 3.95
N LYS A 364 -40.44 -22.86 4.47
CA LYS A 364 -38.99 -22.75 4.28
C LYS A 364 -38.33 -22.62 5.65
N VAL A 365 -37.15 -23.21 5.80
CA VAL A 365 -36.33 -23.12 7.02
C VAL A 365 -34.98 -22.57 6.63
N GLU A 366 -34.52 -21.52 7.32
CA GLU A 366 -33.21 -20.91 7.10
C GLU A 366 -32.39 -20.94 8.39
N ALA A 367 -31.22 -21.60 8.37
CA ALA A 367 -30.28 -21.58 9.49
C ALA A 367 -29.60 -20.21 9.59
N TYR A 368 -29.43 -19.69 10.81
CA TYR A 368 -28.68 -18.46 11.06
C TYR A 368 -27.57 -18.66 12.11
N ASN A 369 -26.53 -17.83 12.02
CA ASN A 369 -25.52 -17.64 13.06
C ASN A 369 -25.30 -16.16 13.33
N VAL A 370 -24.39 -15.85 14.28
CA VAL A 370 -23.96 -14.47 14.54
C VAL A 370 -22.45 -14.38 14.34
N ASN A 371 -22.02 -13.53 13.40
CA ASN A 371 -20.64 -13.32 13.02
C ASN A 371 -20.25 -11.88 13.40
N SER A 372 -19.37 -11.72 14.37
CA SER A 372 -18.93 -10.39 14.86
C SER A 372 -20.12 -9.43 15.07
N GLY A 373 -21.18 -9.89 15.76
CA GLY A 373 -22.38 -9.10 16.04
C GLY A 373 -23.38 -8.99 14.87
N THR A 374 -23.14 -9.61 13.73
CA THR A 374 -24.03 -9.58 12.55
C THR A 374 -24.62 -10.94 12.26
N LYS A 375 -25.96 -11.04 12.10
CA LYS A 375 -26.61 -12.27 11.64
C LYS A 375 -26.12 -12.66 10.24
N GLY A 376 -25.65 -13.91 10.11
CA GLY A 376 -25.32 -14.55 8.84
C GLY A 376 -26.32 -15.69 8.59
N TYR A 377 -26.59 -16.01 7.33
CA TYR A 377 -27.64 -16.95 6.92
C TYR A 377 -27.09 -18.03 5.97
N GLY A 378 -27.59 -19.25 6.13
CA GLY A 378 -27.24 -20.39 5.30
C GLY A 378 -27.99 -20.46 3.95
N GLY A 379 -29.00 -19.64 3.81
CA GLY A 379 -29.98 -19.69 2.72
C GLY A 379 -31.19 -20.53 3.07
N ALA A 380 -32.36 -20.05 2.66
CA ALA A 380 -33.63 -20.75 2.91
C ALA A 380 -33.67 -22.12 2.21
N SER A 381 -34.28 -23.11 2.83
CA SER A 381 -34.55 -24.43 2.23
C SER A 381 -35.40 -24.30 0.97
N ASP A 382 -35.49 -25.37 0.20
CA ASP A 382 -36.54 -25.49 -0.80
C ASP A 382 -37.89 -25.52 -0.08
N ALA A 383 -38.93 -25.08 -0.77
CA ALA A 383 -40.29 -25.05 -0.27
C ALA A 383 -40.84 -26.49 -0.18
N VAL A 384 -41.36 -26.86 0.98
CA VAL A 384 -42.04 -28.14 1.18
C VAL A 384 -43.48 -27.87 1.60
N ALA A 385 -44.41 -28.57 0.96
CA ALA A 385 -45.82 -28.50 1.28
C ALA A 385 -46.20 -29.33 2.48
N GLY A 386 -47.04 -28.75 3.35
CA GLY A 386 -47.75 -29.46 4.40
C GLY A 386 -49.25 -29.20 4.26
N LYS A 387 -50.03 -30.21 4.43
CA LYS A 387 -51.52 -30.11 4.40
C LYS A 387 -52.08 -30.70 5.69
N THR A 388 -52.90 -29.93 6.37
CA THR A 388 -53.62 -30.40 7.55
C THR A 388 -54.72 -31.39 7.17
N ALA A 389 -55.00 -32.31 8.06
CA ALA A 389 -56.17 -33.17 7.93
C ALA A 389 -57.45 -32.34 7.97
N LYS A 390 -58.46 -32.83 7.34
CA LYS A 390 -59.81 -32.30 7.52
C LYS A 390 -60.49 -33.02 8.65
N ARG A 391 -61.27 -32.29 9.44
CA ARG A 391 -62.15 -32.93 10.42
C ARG A 391 -63.21 -33.74 9.73
N THR A 392 -63.38 -35.01 10.14
CA THR A 392 -64.53 -35.79 9.72
C THR A 392 -65.74 -35.47 10.62
N LYS A 393 -66.92 -35.62 10.07
CA LYS A 393 -68.16 -35.43 10.80
C LYS A 393 -68.80 -36.75 11.00
N ILE A 394 -69.08 -37.10 12.28
CA ILE A 394 -69.91 -38.24 12.60
C ILE A 394 -71.32 -37.92 12.05
N THR A 395 -71.84 -38.80 11.24
CA THR A 395 -73.12 -38.64 10.59
C THR A 395 -74.23 -39.38 11.31
N SER A 396 -73.91 -40.47 12.01
CA SER A 396 -74.85 -41.18 12.87
C SER A 396 -74.15 -42.04 13.92
N ILE A 397 -74.74 -42.15 15.04
CA ILE A 397 -74.44 -43.17 16.08
C ILE A 397 -75.72 -43.92 16.34
N VAL A 398 -75.73 -45.22 16.08
CA VAL A 398 -76.92 -46.09 16.26
C VAL A 398 -76.56 -47.28 17.12
N SER A 399 -77.33 -47.52 18.13
CA SER A 399 -77.25 -48.77 18.93
C SER A 399 -77.96 -49.85 18.14
N THR A 400 -77.23 -50.88 17.80
CA THR A 400 -77.75 -52.06 17.09
C THR A 400 -78.17 -53.17 18.01
N ASN A 401 -77.72 -53.15 19.26
CA ASN A 401 -78.14 -53.95 20.41
C ASN A 401 -77.53 -53.35 21.68
N GLU A 402 -77.80 -53.97 22.86
CA GLU A 402 -77.35 -53.45 24.16
C GLU A 402 -75.81 -53.40 24.33
N LYS A 403 -75.05 -53.97 23.39
CA LYS A 403 -73.57 -54.08 23.48
C LYS A 403 -72.81 -53.54 22.31
N THR A 404 -73.53 -53.02 21.25
CA THR A 404 -72.90 -52.62 19.99
C THR A 404 -73.37 -51.25 19.55
N LEU A 405 -72.43 -50.31 19.31
CA LEU A 405 -72.67 -49.06 18.71
C LEU A 405 -72.07 -49.00 17.28
N THR A 406 -72.87 -48.64 16.31
CA THR A 406 -72.39 -48.37 14.95
C THR A 406 -72.24 -46.87 14.76
N ILE A 407 -71.01 -46.46 14.50
CA ILE A 407 -70.63 -45.07 14.26
C ILE A 407 -70.35 -44.86 12.76
N LYS A 408 -71.07 -43.96 12.11
CA LYS A 408 -70.84 -43.59 10.73
C LYS A 408 -70.31 -42.16 10.67
N TRP A 409 -69.37 -41.94 9.75
CA TRP A 409 -68.76 -40.61 9.52
C TRP A 409 -68.53 -40.34 8.03
N ASN A 410 -68.30 -39.08 7.68
CA ASN A 410 -67.96 -38.70 6.31
C ASN A 410 -66.55 -39.18 5.95
N LYS A 411 -66.40 -39.76 4.75
CA LYS A 411 -65.11 -40.17 4.21
C LYS A 411 -64.27 -38.90 3.93
N ILE A 412 -63.02 -38.92 4.40
CA ILE A 412 -62.01 -37.89 4.02
C ILE A 412 -61.13 -38.49 2.94
N THR A 413 -61.14 -37.89 1.74
CA THR A 413 -60.27 -38.29 0.63
C THR A 413 -58.82 -38.13 0.99
N GLY A 414 -58.03 -39.22 0.89
CA GLY A 414 -56.59 -39.24 1.22
C GLY A 414 -56.29 -39.55 2.69
N ALA A 415 -57.27 -39.87 3.53
CA ALA A 415 -57.05 -40.37 4.87
C ALA A 415 -56.60 -41.85 4.84
N TYR A 416 -55.52 -42.21 5.54
CA TYR A 416 -55.04 -43.58 5.68
C TYR A 416 -55.81 -44.33 6.77
N GLY A 417 -56.52 -43.66 7.63
CA GLY A 417 -57.30 -44.23 8.72
C GLY A 417 -58.05 -43.17 9.54
N TYR A 418 -58.86 -43.64 10.48
CA TYR A 418 -59.62 -42.80 11.42
C TYR A 418 -59.32 -43.29 12.84
N ARG A 419 -59.20 -42.35 13.77
CA ARG A 419 -59.20 -42.68 15.20
C ARG A 419 -60.62 -42.44 15.74
N ILE A 420 -61.16 -43.41 16.47
CA ILE A 420 -62.40 -43.37 17.17
C ILE A 420 -62.15 -43.24 18.65
#